data_7e75ee5a07670d2f2747ee794d116dcc
#
_entry.id   7e75ee5a07670d2f2747ee794d116dcc
#
_cell.length_a   1.000
_cell.length_b   1.000
_cell.length_c   1.000
_cell.angle_alpha   90.00
_cell.angle_beta   90.00
_cell.angle_gamma   90.00
#
_symmetry.space_group_name_H-M   'P 1'
#
loop_
_entity.id
_entity.type
_entity.pdbx_description
1 polymer ?
#
loop_
_entity_poly.entity_id
_entity_poly.type
_entity_poly.pdbx_seq_one_letter_code
_entity_poly.pdbx_strand_id
1 'polypeptide(L)'
;MKKISTLILLLVASFSIMANVSVTEKEALLKLFKATNGINWTNKWDLNAPVSSWYGVKLQKDKVISLDLSSNNLVGQLPVEICNLVHLQKLNLFKNNISGIIPTSIGNLSQLKTFNLAFNKLSGSIPQSIVDIANLQSIELFMNKLSGELPTEIGNLKELKVLSLFNNEIKGEIPSSVYGMKSLRVLLLNSNNLTGKLSDEVANLTSLENLSLFENNMDGQIPFNLEKLNNLKEMNISYNMFSGLVSKNLAQLDTLNMTMINDKGVAVVLPVQMDRNSALASED
;
A
#
# COMPACT_ATOMS: atom_id res chain seq x y z
N MET A 1 -5.77 -70.69 -42.52
CA MET A 1 -5.41 -70.18 -41.18
C MET A 1 -5.52 -68.66 -41.16
N LYS A 2 -6.63 -68.10 -40.71
CA LYS A 2 -6.85 -66.65 -40.64
C LYS A 2 -6.33 -66.15 -39.31
N LYS A 3 -5.33 -65.22 -39.33
CA LYS A 3 -4.87 -64.53 -38.14
C LYS A 3 -5.82 -63.37 -37.85
N ILE A 4 -6.48 -63.44 -36.70
CA ILE A 4 -7.30 -62.36 -36.14
C ILE A 4 -6.34 -61.44 -35.38
N SER A 5 -6.09 -60.23 -35.89
CA SER A 5 -5.37 -59.18 -35.18
C SER A 5 -6.35 -58.45 -34.27
N THR A 6 -6.25 -58.67 -32.99
CA THR A 6 -7.04 -57.94 -31.99
C THR A 6 -6.40 -56.55 -31.77
N LEU A 7 -7.03 -55.49 -32.26
CA LEU A 7 -6.64 -54.11 -32.04
C LEU A 7 -7.17 -53.70 -30.64
N ILE A 8 -6.30 -53.62 -29.65
CA ILE A 8 -6.66 -53.10 -28.33
C ILE A 8 -6.61 -51.56 -28.41
N LEU A 9 -7.80 -50.95 -28.47
CA LEU A 9 -7.98 -49.53 -28.40
C LEU A 9 -7.82 -49.07 -26.94
N LEU A 10 -6.64 -48.57 -26.56
CA LEU A 10 -6.41 -47.91 -25.25
C LEU A 10 -7.13 -46.57 -25.26
N LEU A 11 -8.32 -46.52 -24.67
CA LEU A 11 -9.03 -45.30 -24.32
C LEU A 11 -8.24 -44.64 -23.16
N VAL A 12 -7.33 -43.71 -23.47
CA VAL A 12 -6.75 -42.80 -22.48
C VAL A 12 -7.86 -41.81 -22.13
N ALA A 13 -8.63 -42.13 -21.08
CA ALA A 13 -9.48 -41.16 -20.44
C ALA A 13 -8.59 -40.11 -19.81
N SER A 14 -8.40 -38.96 -20.48
CA SER A 14 -7.84 -37.76 -19.86
C SER A 14 -8.80 -37.30 -18.78
N PHE A 15 -8.62 -37.81 -17.57
CA PHE A 15 -9.19 -37.15 -16.40
C PHE A 15 -8.57 -35.76 -16.33
N SER A 16 -9.31 -34.75 -16.76
CA SER A 16 -9.03 -33.39 -16.36
C SER A 16 -9.08 -33.38 -14.84
N ILE A 17 -7.92 -33.42 -14.19
CA ILE A 17 -7.81 -33.16 -12.75
C ILE A 17 -8.34 -31.76 -12.59
N MET A 18 -9.61 -31.63 -12.19
CA MET A 18 -10.20 -30.34 -11.86
C MET A 18 -9.38 -29.78 -10.70
N ALA A 19 -8.67 -28.68 -10.96
CA ALA A 19 -7.92 -27.94 -9.96
C ALA A 19 -8.81 -27.73 -8.73
N ASN A 20 -8.53 -28.44 -7.65
CA ASN A 20 -9.38 -28.44 -6.46
C ASN A 20 -8.65 -27.69 -5.34
N VAL A 21 -9.01 -26.43 -5.19
CA VAL A 21 -8.53 -25.58 -4.10
C VAL A 21 -8.76 -26.27 -2.75
N SER A 22 -7.86 -26.13 -1.81
CA SER A 22 -8.01 -26.70 -0.47
C SER A 22 -9.32 -26.26 0.20
N VAL A 23 -9.88 -27.11 1.04
CA VAL A 23 -11.12 -26.80 1.78
C VAL A 23 -10.97 -25.47 2.53
N THR A 24 -9.84 -25.26 3.19
CA THR A 24 -9.54 -24.05 3.96
C THR A 24 -9.56 -22.79 3.08
N GLU A 25 -8.93 -22.82 1.90
CA GLU A 25 -8.91 -21.66 1.00
C GLU A 25 -10.31 -21.41 0.41
N LYS A 26 -11.06 -22.48 0.06
CA LYS A 26 -12.44 -22.33 -0.42
C LYS A 26 -13.33 -21.73 0.68
N GLU A 27 -13.20 -22.17 1.92
CA GLU A 27 -13.94 -21.61 3.06
C GLU A 27 -13.61 -20.13 3.29
N ALA A 28 -12.33 -19.74 3.19
CA ALA A 28 -11.91 -18.34 3.30
C ALA A 28 -12.62 -17.46 2.25
N LEU A 29 -12.67 -17.91 1.00
CA LEU A 29 -13.37 -17.21 -0.08
C LEU A 29 -14.89 -17.15 0.18
N LEU A 30 -15.51 -18.24 0.61
CA LEU A 30 -16.95 -18.27 0.96
C LEU A 30 -17.27 -17.34 2.14
N LYS A 31 -16.40 -17.28 3.14
CA LYS A 31 -16.54 -16.33 4.26
C LYS A 31 -16.45 -14.89 3.78
N LEU A 32 -15.50 -14.58 2.89
CA LEU A 32 -15.42 -13.26 2.27
C LEU A 32 -16.70 -12.92 1.51
N PHE A 33 -17.20 -13.83 0.65
CA PHE A 33 -18.43 -13.64 -0.09
C PHE A 33 -19.60 -13.32 0.85
N LYS A 34 -19.76 -14.10 1.92
CA LYS A 34 -20.82 -13.91 2.90
C LYS A 34 -20.66 -12.60 3.69
N ALA A 35 -19.45 -12.33 4.19
CA ALA A 35 -19.16 -11.16 5.04
C ALA A 35 -19.25 -9.84 4.29
N THR A 36 -19.09 -9.84 2.96
CA THR A 36 -19.13 -8.64 2.12
C THR A 36 -20.34 -8.59 1.19
N ASN A 37 -21.43 -9.29 1.56
CA ASN A 37 -22.72 -9.27 0.85
C ASN A 37 -22.61 -9.70 -0.62
N GLY A 38 -21.97 -10.82 -0.86
CA GLY A 38 -21.61 -11.37 -2.18
C GLY A 38 -22.77 -11.50 -3.17
N ILE A 39 -23.99 -11.71 -2.67
CA ILE A 39 -25.21 -11.78 -3.51
C ILE A 39 -25.51 -10.44 -4.22
N ASN A 40 -24.94 -9.34 -3.73
CA ASN A 40 -25.11 -7.98 -4.27
C ASN A 40 -23.85 -7.42 -4.94
N TRP A 41 -22.81 -8.24 -5.11
CA TRP A 41 -21.62 -7.83 -5.87
C TRP A 41 -21.97 -7.55 -7.33
N THR A 42 -21.21 -6.71 -7.98
CA THR A 42 -21.36 -6.44 -9.41
C THR A 42 -21.04 -7.69 -10.23
N ASN A 43 -19.90 -8.30 -9.95
CA ASN A 43 -19.48 -9.58 -10.55
C ASN A 43 -19.59 -10.68 -9.49
N LYS A 44 -20.71 -11.38 -9.48
CA LYS A 44 -21.03 -12.41 -8.47
C LYS A 44 -20.33 -13.72 -8.80
N TRP A 45 -20.03 -14.48 -7.75
CA TRP A 45 -19.60 -15.86 -7.91
C TRP A 45 -20.80 -16.80 -8.02
N ASP A 46 -20.73 -17.72 -8.98
CA ASP A 46 -21.58 -18.92 -8.94
C ASP A 46 -20.95 -19.92 -7.99
N LEU A 47 -21.53 -20.09 -6.82
CA LEU A 47 -20.99 -20.95 -5.76
C LEU A 47 -21.07 -22.46 -6.11
N ASN A 48 -21.85 -22.82 -7.14
CA ASN A 48 -21.92 -24.20 -7.66
C ASN A 48 -20.81 -24.49 -8.68
N ALA A 49 -20.19 -23.43 -9.22
CA ALA A 49 -19.09 -23.56 -10.17
C ALA A 49 -17.74 -23.76 -9.47
N PRO A 50 -16.73 -24.32 -10.13
CA PRO A 50 -15.37 -24.44 -9.58
C PRO A 50 -14.79 -23.08 -9.21
N VAL A 51 -13.99 -23.01 -8.12
CA VAL A 51 -13.32 -21.78 -7.67
C VAL A 51 -12.45 -21.14 -8.77
N SER A 52 -11.90 -21.94 -9.65
CA SER A 52 -11.12 -21.47 -10.81
C SER A 52 -11.90 -20.60 -11.78
N SER A 53 -13.23 -20.65 -11.77
CA SER A 53 -14.12 -19.83 -12.58
C SER A 53 -14.64 -18.59 -11.86
N TRP A 54 -14.35 -18.43 -10.57
CA TRP A 54 -14.85 -17.31 -9.79
C TRP A 54 -14.15 -16.01 -10.19
N TYR A 55 -14.94 -14.99 -10.47
CA TYR A 55 -14.42 -13.68 -10.87
C TYR A 55 -13.33 -13.19 -9.92
N GLY A 56 -12.21 -12.73 -10.47
CA GLY A 56 -11.11 -12.16 -9.71
C GLY A 56 -10.22 -13.17 -8.97
N VAL A 57 -10.57 -14.46 -8.94
CA VAL A 57 -9.73 -15.51 -8.34
C VAL A 57 -8.77 -16.07 -9.39
N LYS A 58 -7.48 -16.15 -9.04
CA LYS A 58 -6.48 -16.85 -9.86
C LYS A 58 -5.83 -17.95 -9.05
N LEU A 59 -5.73 -19.11 -9.68
CA LEU A 59 -5.11 -20.29 -9.10
C LEU A 59 -3.77 -20.60 -9.77
N GLN A 60 -2.85 -21.15 -9.00
CA GLN A 60 -1.63 -21.77 -9.48
C GLN A 60 -1.37 -23.04 -8.65
N LYS A 61 -1.27 -24.21 -9.29
CA LYS A 61 -1.10 -25.50 -8.63
C LYS A 61 -2.10 -25.68 -7.48
N ASP A 62 -3.37 -25.45 -7.78
CA ASP A 62 -4.52 -25.57 -6.84
C ASP A 62 -4.46 -24.63 -5.62
N LYS A 63 -3.66 -23.59 -5.66
CA LYS A 63 -3.55 -22.57 -4.62
C LYS A 63 -4.09 -21.23 -5.11
N VAL A 64 -4.79 -20.51 -4.24
CA VAL A 64 -5.24 -19.14 -4.52
C VAL A 64 -4.03 -18.21 -4.43
N ILE A 65 -3.59 -17.71 -5.59
CA ILE A 65 -2.44 -16.80 -5.66
C ILE A 65 -2.83 -15.33 -5.89
N SER A 66 -4.03 -15.05 -6.37
CA SER A 66 -4.52 -13.70 -6.57
C SER A 66 -6.01 -13.62 -6.32
N LEU A 67 -6.40 -12.56 -5.65
CA LEU A 67 -7.79 -12.16 -5.46
C LEU A 67 -7.92 -10.69 -5.83
N ASP A 68 -8.59 -10.42 -6.95
CA ASP A 68 -8.86 -9.07 -7.44
C ASP A 68 -10.38 -8.87 -7.59
N LEU A 69 -10.96 -8.21 -6.61
CA LEU A 69 -12.38 -7.86 -6.54
C LEU A 69 -12.55 -6.34 -6.51
N SER A 70 -11.65 -5.63 -7.18
CA SER A 70 -11.72 -4.16 -7.25
C SER A 70 -13.01 -3.69 -7.94
N SER A 71 -13.57 -2.57 -7.43
CA SER A 71 -14.80 -1.94 -7.96
C SER A 71 -15.99 -2.90 -8.11
N ASN A 72 -16.20 -3.79 -7.12
CA ASN A 72 -17.16 -4.88 -7.22
C ASN A 72 -18.33 -4.79 -6.22
N ASN A 73 -18.53 -3.61 -5.60
CA ASN A 73 -19.62 -3.36 -4.64
C ASN A 73 -19.60 -4.29 -3.42
N LEU A 74 -18.43 -4.62 -2.90
CA LEU A 74 -18.28 -5.34 -1.64
C LEU A 74 -18.75 -4.45 -0.49
N VAL A 75 -19.70 -4.92 0.32
CA VAL A 75 -20.26 -4.17 1.47
C VAL A 75 -20.21 -5.05 2.71
N GLY A 76 -19.50 -4.63 3.75
CA GLY A 76 -19.36 -5.38 5.00
C GLY A 76 -17.95 -5.30 5.56
N GLN A 77 -17.47 -6.36 6.18
CA GLN A 77 -16.16 -6.39 6.84
C GLN A 77 -15.27 -7.51 6.27
N LEU A 78 -13.95 -7.32 6.37
CA LEU A 78 -13.01 -8.39 6.03
C LEU A 78 -13.09 -9.49 7.10
N PRO A 79 -13.42 -10.74 6.73
CA PRO A 79 -13.38 -11.84 7.67
C PRO A 79 -11.94 -12.25 7.98
N VAL A 80 -11.67 -12.70 9.20
CA VAL A 80 -10.33 -13.13 9.60
C VAL A 80 -9.81 -14.28 8.75
N GLU A 81 -10.71 -15.10 8.23
CA GLU A 81 -10.40 -16.25 7.38
C GLU A 81 -9.72 -15.88 6.06
N ILE A 82 -9.79 -14.59 5.62
CA ILE A 82 -9.02 -14.13 4.46
C ILE A 82 -7.51 -14.39 4.64
N CYS A 83 -7.04 -14.35 5.89
CA CYS A 83 -5.66 -14.62 6.25
C CYS A 83 -5.25 -16.10 6.13
N ASN A 84 -6.18 -16.98 5.84
CA ASN A 84 -5.91 -18.41 5.55
C ASN A 84 -5.49 -18.63 4.08
N LEU A 85 -5.57 -17.61 3.23
CA LEU A 85 -5.07 -17.67 1.85
C LEU A 85 -3.54 -17.49 1.81
N VAL A 86 -2.82 -18.36 2.50
CA VAL A 86 -1.38 -18.21 2.76
C VAL A 86 -0.48 -18.19 1.52
N HIS A 87 -1.00 -18.61 0.37
CA HIS A 87 -0.30 -18.55 -0.92
C HIS A 87 -0.61 -17.30 -1.73
N LEU A 88 -1.44 -16.39 -1.19
CA LEU A 88 -1.88 -15.19 -1.89
C LEU A 88 -0.69 -14.25 -2.13
N GLN A 89 -0.49 -13.87 -3.39
CA GLN A 89 0.53 -12.91 -3.82
C GLN A 89 -0.06 -11.52 -4.13
N LYS A 90 -1.34 -11.47 -4.50
CA LYS A 90 -2.07 -10.22 -4.75
C LYS A 90 -3.43 -10.25 -4.09
N LEU A 91 -3.68 -9.27 -3.21
CA LEU A 91 -5.00 -8.94 -2.67
C LEU A 91 -5.36 -7.52 -3.13
N ASN A 92 -6.35 -7.42 -4.00
CA ASN A 92 -6.85 -6.15 -4.50
C ASN A 92 -8.38 -6.06 -4.30
N LEU A 93 -8.78 -5.23 -3.36
CA LEU A 93 -10.18 -4.91 -3.06
C LEU A 93 -10.45 -3.41 -3.21
N PHE A 94 -9.66 -2.74 -4.07
CA PHE A 94 -9.74 -1.31 -4.36
C PHE A 94 -11.17 -0.86 -4.70
N LYS A 95 -11.56 0.30 -4.20
CA LYS A 95 -12.84 0.97 -4.54
C LYS A 95 -14.05 0.08 -4.30
N ASN A 96 -14.26 -0.24 -3.02
CA ASN A 96 -15.42 -0.97 -2.52
C ASN A 96 -16.04 -0.22 -1.31
N ASN A 97 -16.93 -0.86 -0.58
CA ASN A 97 -17.57 -0.33 0.63
C ASN A 97 -17.22 -1.16 1.88
N ILE A 98 -16.00 -1.69 1.92
CA ILE A 98 -15.53 -2.53 3.03
C ILE A 98 -15.24 -1.63 4.24
N SER A 99 -15.77 -2.02 5.40
CA SER A 99 -15.62 -1.32 6.68
C SER A 99 -14.97 -2.21 7.74
N GLY A 100 -14.87 -1.71 8.97
CA GLY A 100 -14.23 -2.44 10.08
C GLY A 100 -12.71 -2.36 9.99
N ILE A 101 -12.04 -3.31 10.60
CA ILE A 101 -10.58 -3.32 10.76
C ILE A 101 -9.90 -4.24 9.75
N ILE A 102 -8.62 -3.99 9.51
CA ILE A 102 -7.74 -4.98 8.87
C ILE A 102 -7.47 -6.08 9.90
N PRO A 103 -7.71 -7.37 9.58
CA PRO A 103 -7.48 -8.45 10.52
C PRO A 103 -6.06 -8.47 11.09
N THR A 104 -5.92 -8.65 12.40
CA THR A 104 -4.62 -8.67 13.08
C THR A 104 -3.71 -9.83 12.65
N SER A 105 -4.27 -10.86 12.05
CA SER A 105 -3.55 -12.01 11.47
C SER A 105 -3.12 -11.80 10.02
N ILE A 106 -3.18 -10.57 9.50
CA ILE A 106 -2.80 -10.28 8.09
C ILE A 106 -1.39 -10.74 7.76
N GLY A 107 -0.49 -10.75 8.74
CA GLY A 107 0.87 -11.27 8.62
C GLY A 107 0.99 -12.72 8.15
N ASN A 108 -0.07 -13.52 8.30
CA ASN A 108 -0.10 -14.91 7.80
C ASN A 108 -0.01 -14.99 6.27
N LEU A 109 -0.31 -13.89 5.55
CA LEU A 109 -0.20 -13.82 4.09
C LEU A 109 1.26 -13.64 3.64
N SER A 110 2.15 -14.51 4.09
CA SER A 110 3.60 -14.37 3.93
C SER A 110 4.11 -14.29 2.48
N GLN A 111 3.29 -14.70 1.50
CA GLN A 111 3.62 -14.62 0.08
C GLN A 111 3.09 -13.36 -0.61
N LEU A 112 2.39 -12.48 0.15
CA LEU A 112 1.74 -11.30 -0.43
C LEU A 112 2.79 -10.29 -0.92
N LYS A 113 2.58 -9.81 -2.15
CA LYS A 113 3.41 -8.78 -2.81
C LYS A 113 2.65 -7.49 -3.00
N THR A 114 1.36 -7.59 -3.27
CA THR A 114 0.48 -6.43 -3.48
C THR A 114 -0.69 -6.50 -2.52
N PHE A 115 -0.83 -5.47 -1.69
CA PHE A 115 -1.91 -5.29 -0.75
C PHE A 115 -2.61 -3.97 -1.01
N ASN A 116 -3.75 -4.03 -1.72
CA ASN A 116 -4.51 -2.85 -2.10
C ASN A 116 -5.95 -2.94 -1.56
N LEU A 117 -6.25 -2.11 -0.56
CA LEU A 117 -7.58 -1.89 0.02
C LEU A 117 -8.00 -0.42 -0.06
N ALA A 118 -7.38 0.37 -0.94
CA ALA A 118 -7.65 1.80 -1.06
C ALA A 118 -9.09 2.09 -1.50
N PHE A 119 -9.59 3.28 -1.23
CA PHE A 119 -10.97 3.69 -1.50
C PHE A 119 -12.00 2.74 -0.86
N ASN A 120 -11.92 2.58 0.45
CA ASN A 120 -12.86 1.82 1.26
C ASN A 120 -13.30 2.63 2.51
N LYS A 121 -13.85 1.97 3.51
CA LYS A 121 -14.30 2.56 4.78
C LYS A 121 -13.63 1.88 5.97
N LEU A 122 -12.41 1.36 5.76
CA LEU A 122 -11.65 0.67 6.82
C LEU A 122 -11.28 1.65 7.93
N SER A 123 -11.29 1.18 9.16
CA SER A 123 -10.99 1.95 10.37
C SER A 123 -10.04 1.19 11.29
N GLY A 124 -9.68 1.80 12.42
CA GLY A 124 -8.69 1.21 13.33
C GLY A 124 -7.27 1.33 12.81
N SER A 125 -6.33 0.68 13.48
CA SER A 125 -4.90 0.77 13.13
C SER A 125 -4.47 -0.21 12.04
N ILE A 126 -3.36 0.11 11.38
CA ILE A 126 -2.63 -0.85 10.56
C ILE A 126 -2.01 -1.88 11.52
N PRO A 127 -2.33 -3.19 11.40
CA PRO A 127 -1.82 -4.20 12.32
C PRO A 127 -0.29 -4.32 12.28
N GLN A 128 0.34 -4.47 13.46
CA GLN A 128 1.79 -4.69 13.55
C GLN A 128 2.26 -5.90 12.74
N SER A 129 1.44 -6.95 12.66
CA SER A 129 1.76 -8.16 11.91
C SER A 129 1.98 -7.93 10.40
N ILE A 130 1.62 -6.76 9.85
CA ILE A 130 1.90 -6.46 8.43
C ILE A 130 3.39 -6.51 8.13
N VAL A 131 4.26 -6.23 9.13
CA VAL A 131 5.71 -6.24 8.97
C VAL A 131 6.28 -7.66 8.79
N ASP A 132 5.49 -8.70 9.11
CA ASP A 132 5.87 -10.11 8.95
C ASP A 132 5.78 -10.55 7.47
N ILE A 133 5.16 -9.73 6.61
CA ILE A 133 4.99 -10.05 5.19
C ILE A 133 6.21 -9.56 4.39
N ALA A 134 7.34 -10.22 4.55
CA ALA A 134 8.63 -9.79 4.01
C ALA A 134 8.66 -9.57 2.47
N ASN A 135 7.73 -10.20 1.75
CA ASN A 135 7.63 -10.11 0.28
C ASN A 135 6.83 -8.90 -0.23
N LEU A 136 6.27 -8.05 0.65
CA LEU A 136 5.45 -6.91 0.23
C LEU A 136 6.27 -5.92 -0.61
N GLN A 137 5.71 -5.58 -1.77
CA GLN A 137 6.23 -4.59 -2.71
C GLN A 137 5.35 -3.35 -2.81
N SER A 138 4.04 -3.49 -2.56
CA SER A 138 3.09 -2.37 -2.55
C SER A 138 2.09 -2.53 -1.42
N ILE A 139 1.91 -1.44 -0.65
CA ILE A 139 0.84 -1.23 0.32
C ILE A 139 0.08 0.02 -0.11
N GLU A 140 -1.17 -0.16 -0.49
CA GLU A 140 -2.08 0.90 -0.92
C GLU A 140 -3.35 0.85 -0.07
N LEU A 141 -3.44 1.74 0.92
CA LEU A 141 -4.54 1.83 1.88
C LEU A 141 -5.16 3.23 1.91
N PHE A 142 -4.83 4.08 0.94
CA PHE A 142 -5.29 5.47 0.87
C PHE A 142 -6.81 5.59 0.76
N MET A 143 -7.33 6.75 1.17
CA MET A 143 -8.77 7.05 1.18
C MET A 143 -9.57 6.00 1.97
N ASN A 144 -9.25 5.88 3.25
CA ASN A 144 -9.94 5.10 4.27
C ASN A 144 -10.14 5.95 5.54
N LYS A 145 -10.41 5.32 6.68
CA LYS A 145 -10.52 5.94 8.01
C LYS A 145 -9.53 5.27 8.99
N LEU A 146 -8.38 4.86 8.47
CA LEU A 146 -7.35 4.20 9.28
C LEU A 146 -6.74 5.21 10.25
N SER A 147 -6.55 4.81 11.48
CA SER A 147 -6.08 5.66 12.58
C SER A 147 -4.97 4.96 13.37
N GLY A 148 -4.53 5.59 14.48
CA GLY A 148 -3.38 5.07 15.22
C GLY A 148 -2.07 5.45 14.56
N GLU A 149 -1.00 4.79 14.95
CA GLU A 149 0.36 5.08 14.48
C GLU A 149 0.80 4.06 13.41
N LEU A 150 1.81 4.43 12.63
CA LEU A 150 2.48 3.49 11.73
C LEU A 150 3.16 2.38 12.54
N PRO A 151 3.16 1.13 12.08
CA PRO A 151 3.93 0.06 12.72
C PRO A 151 5.41 0.46 12.89
N THR A 152 5.92 0.38 14.11
CA THR A 152 7.28 0.83 14.43
C THR A 152 8.37 0.13 13.63
N GLU A 153 8.12 -1.13 13.26
CA GLU A 153 9.06 -1.97 12.50
C GLU A 153 8.70 -2.06 11.01
N ILE A 154 7.92 -1.10 10.48
CA ILE A 154 7.53 -1.11 9.05
C ILE A 154 8.73 -1.15 8.10
N GLY A 155 9.88 -0.66 8.54
CA GLY A 155 11.15 -0.74 7.83
C GLY A 155 11.69 -2.16 7.63
N ASN A 156 11.09 -3.19 8.23
CA ASN A 156 11.43 -4.59 7.97
C ASN A 156 10.96 -5.04 6.58
N LEU A 157 10.05 -4.31 5.95
CA LEU A 157 9.56 -4.55 4.59
C LEU A 157 10.61 -4.10 3.54
N LYS A 158 11.72 -4.82 3.44
CA LYS A 158 12.88 -4.44 2.61
C LYS A 158 12.58 -4.38 1.10
N GLU A 159 11.58 -5.14 0.65
CA GLU A 159 11.16 -5.18 -0.76
C GLU A 159 10.11 -4.12 -1.10
N LEU A 160 9.64 -3.33 -0.11
CA LEU A 160 8.56 -2.37 -0.32
C LEU A 160 9.01 -1.21 -1.21
N LYS A 161 8.27 -0.99 -2.29
CA LYS A 161 8.48 0.08 -3.28
C LYS A 161 7.45 1.19 -3.19
N VAL A 162 6.23 0.82 -2.77
CA VAL A 162 5.11 1.78 -2.67
C VAL A 162 4.47 1.65 -1.29
N LEU A 163 4.46 2.76 -0.55
CA LEU A 163 3.69 2.95 0.68
C LEU A 163 2.77 4.15 0.48
N SER A 164 1.50 3.87 0.25
CA SER A 164 0.49 4.89 -0.03
C SER A 164 -0.65 4.80 0.98
N LEU A 165 -0.68 5.75 1.90
CA LEU A 165 -1.61 5.83 3.04
C LEU A 165 -2.35 7.17 3.10
N PHE A 166 -2.28 7.98 2.05
CA PHE A 166 -2.85 9.33 2.05
C PHE A 166 -4.36 9.32 2.31
N ASN A 167 -4.86 10.43 2.84
CA ASN A 167 -6.26 10.61 3.15
C ASN A 167 -6.79 9.50 4.09
N ASN A 168 -6.22 9.51 5.32
CA ASN A 168 -6.59 8.68 6.46
C ASN A 168 -6.53 9.53 7.75
N GLU A 169 -6.61 8.89 8.92
CA GLU A 169 -6.55 9.54 10.24
C GLU A 169 -5.30 9.07 11.03
N ILE A 170 -4.22 8.73 10.32
CA ILE A 170 -2.98 8.19 10.91
C ILE A 170 -2.26 9.32 11.65
N LYS A 171 -1.79 9.04 12.87
CA LYS A 171 -1.14 9.99 13.76
C LYS A 171 0.24 9.51 14.24
N GLY A 172 0.87 10.31 15.08
CA GLY A 172 2.21 10.03 15.59
C GLY A 172 3.30 10.39 14.60
N GLU A 173 4.51 9.96 14.88
CA GLU A 173 5.68 10.28 14.07
C GLU A 173 5.92 9.24 12.97
N ILE A 174 6.68 9.60 11.95
CA ILE A 174 7.20 8.63 10.98
C ILE A 174 8.26 7.78 11.70
N PRO A 175 8.06 6.45 11.83
CA PRO A 175 9.03 5.60 12.51
C PRO A 175 10.42 5.66 11.86
N SER A 176 11.48 5.72 12.66
CA SER A 176 12.86 5.78 12.15
C SER A 176 13.21 4.60 11.23
N SER A 177 12.58 3.46 11.43
CA SER A 177 12.74 2.27 10.59
C SER A 177 12.39 2.51 9.12
N VAL A 178 11.50 3.47 8.80
CA VAL A 178 11.14 3.87 7.43
C VAL A 178 12.39 4.30 6.65
N TYR A 179 13.26 5.06 7.30
CA TYR A 179 14.45 5.61 6.63
C TYR A 179 15.50 4.54 6.25
N GLY A 180 15.31 3.29 6.69
CA GLY A 180 16.10 2.14 6.26
C GLY A 180 15.57 1.41 5.02
N MET A 181 14.47 1.87 4.42
CA MET A 181 13.78 1.19 3.30
C MET A 181 14.37 1.61 1.95
N LYS A 182 15.54 1.08 1.62
CA LYS A 182 16.29 1.48 0.42
C LYS A 182 15.58 1.20 -0.92
N SER A 183 14.61 0.28 -0.94
CA SER A 183 13.82 -0.05 -2.14
C SER A 183 12.62 0.89 -2.35
N LEU A 184 12.30 1.74 -1.36
CA LEU A 184 11.10 2.59 -1.38
C LEU A 184 11.24 3.68 -2.45
N ARG A 185 10.26 3.71 -3.36
CA ARG A 185 10.20 4.69 -4.48
C ARG A 185 9.08 5.71 -4.28
N VAL A 186 8.00 5.31 -3.63
CA VAL A 186 6.82 6.14 -3.45
C VAL A 186 6.42 6.11 -1.98
N LEU A 187 6.42 7.28 -1.34
CA LEU A 187 5.97 7.48 0.05
C LEU A 187 4.91 8.58 0.07
N LEU A 188 3.64 8.18 0.14
CA LEU A 188 2.50 9.09 0.15
C LEU A 188 1.76 8.97 1.48
N LEU A 189 2.00 9.93 2.36
CA LEU A 189 1.41 10.02 3.71
C LEU A 189 0.58 11.30 3.89
N ASN A 190 0.32 12.02 2.80
CA ASN A 190 -0.40 13.29 2.84
C ASN A 190 -1.84 13.14 3.37
N SER A 191 -2.39 14.27 3.85
CA SER A 191 -3.74 14.34 4.41
C SER A 191 -3.97 13.29 5.49
N ASN A 192 -3.16 13.40 6.57
CA ASN A 192 -3.20 12.59 7.77
C ASN A 192 -3.00 13.50 9.01
N ASN A 193 -2.81 12.91 10.19
CA ASN A 193 -2.57 13.63 11.46
C ASN A 193 -1.15 13.38 11.99
N LEU A 194 -0.16 13.20 11.08
CA LEU A 194 1.22 12.94 11.48
C LEU A 194 1.84 14.15 12.18
N THR A 195 2.69 13.90 13.17
CA THR A 195 3.38 14.89 14.00
C THR A 195 4.87 14.64 14.00
N GLY A 196 5.62 15.49 14.72
CA GLY A 196 7.06 15.34 14.88
C GLY A 196 7.85 15.85 13.67
N LYS A 197 9.13 15.54 13.65
CA LYS A 197 10.10 16.09 12.68
C LYS A 197 10.38 15.12 11.56
N LEU A 198 10.69 15.67 10.39
CA LEU A 198 11.30 14.88 9.32
C LEU A 198 12.79 14.69 9.66
N SER A 199 13.20 13.44 9.82
CA SER A 199 14.60 13.12 10.16
C SER A 199 15.57 13.41 9.03
N ASP A 200 16.80 13.79 9.35
CA ASP A 200 17.93 13.86 8.41
C ASP A 200 18.21 12.54 7.71
N GLU A 201 17.81 11.42 8.33
CA GLU A 201 17.93 10.07 7.77
C GLU A 201 17.06 9.85 6.54
N VAL A 202 16.14 10.76 6.22
CA VAL A 202 15.34 10.72 4.98
C VAL A 202 16.23 10.60 3.75
N ALA A 203 17.45 11.13 3.80
CA ALA A 203 18.47 11.00 2.74
C ALA A 203 18.88 9.53 2.45
N ASN A 204 18.61 8.60 3.35
CA ASN A 204 18.91 7.18 3.15
C ASN A 204 17.91 6.50 2.20
N LEU A 205 16.79 7.14 1.89
CA LEU A 205 15.78 6.65 0.94
C LEU A 205 16.23 6.90 -0.51
N THR A 206 17.39 6.40 -0.87
CA THR A 206 18.08 6.72 -2.12
C THR A 206 17.33 6.36 -3.40
N SER A 207 16.34 5.46 -3.33
CA SER A 207 15.48 5.10 -4.46
C SER A 207 14.20 5.94 -4.54
N LEU A 208 13.98 6.88 -3.61
CA LEU A 208 12.73 7.62 -3.52
C LEU A 208 12.57 8.55 -4.73
N GLU A 209 11.39 8.44 -5.36
CA GLU A 209 11.00 9.22 -6.53
C GLU A 209 9.87 10.20 -6.20
N ASN A 210 8.93 9.78 -5.34
CA ASN A 210 7.79 10.59 -4.92
C ASN A 210 7.67 10.62 -3.41
N LEU A 211 7.65 11.83 -2.84
CA LEU A 211 7.44 12.08 -1.41
C LEU A 211 6.27 13.05 -1.23
N SER A 212 5.21 12.60 -0.55
CA SER A 212 4.16 13.52 -0.13
C SER A 212 3.85 13.39 1.35
N LEU A 213 4.09 14.48 2.08
CA LEU A 213 3.71 14.69 3.49
C LEU A 213 2.71 15.85 3.62
N PHE A 214 2.19 16.35 2.49
CA PHE A 214 1.25 17.46 2.42
C PHE A 214 0.10 17.31 3.41
N GLU A 215 -0.31 18.42 4.05
CA GLU A 215 -1.45 18.45 4.94
C GLU A 215 -1.34 17.43 6.08
N ASN A 216 -0.40 17.73 7.00
CA ASN A 216 -0.16 17.00 8.25
C ASN A 216 0.18 18.02 9.36
N ASN A 217 0.52 17.53 10.55
CA ASN A 217 0.88 18.36 11.72
C ASN A 217 2.39 18.24 12.05
N MET A 218 3.22 17.98 11.04
CA MET A 218 4.66 17.84 11.23
C MET A 218 5.33 19.20 11.42
N ASP A 219 6.39 19.24 12.24
CA ASP A 219 7.10 20.46 12.62
C ASP A 219 8.63 20.37 12.46
N GLY A 220 9.33 21.38 12.97
CA GLY A 220 10.78 21.45 12.97
C GLY A 220 11.35 21.98 11.66
N GLN A 221 12.66 21.84 11.51
CA GLN A 221 13.34 22.28 10.29
C GLN A 221 13.30 21.23 9.20
N ILE A 222 13.19 21.66 7.95
CA ILE A 222 13.30 20.78 6.80
C ILE A 222 14.76 20.34 6.66
N PRO A 223 15.06 19.02 6.64
CA PRO A 223 16.42 18.54 6.53
C PRO A 223 17.08 18.96 5.22
N PHE A 224 18.23 19.63 5.25
CA PHE A 224 19.02 19.92 4.05
C PHE A 224 19.45 18.66 3.30
N ASN A 225 19.55 17.52 4.02
CA ASN A 225 19.87 16.22 3.44
C ASN A 225 18.84 15.70 2.45
N LEU A 226 17.64 16.26 2.38
CA LEU A 226 16.64 15.96 1.35
C LEU A 226 17.20 16.17 -0.07
N GLU A 227 18.12 17.14 -0.26
CA GLU A 227 18.79 17.38 -1.55
C GLU A 227 19.64 16.20 -2.05
N LYS A 228 20.00 15.27 -1.18
CA LYS A 228 20.74 14.06 -1.54
C LYS A 228 19.88 13.00 -2.23
N LEU A 229 18.56 13.19 -2.28
CA LEU A 229 17.63 12.30 -2.95
C LEU A 229 17.62 12.55 -4.46
N ASN A 230 18.68 12.14 -5.14
CA ASN A 230 18.90 12.40 -6.57
C ASN A 230 17.84 11.79 -7.51
N ASN A 231 17.06 10.82 -7.01
CA ASN A 231 15.97 10.20 -7.77
C ASN A 231 14.62 10.85 -7.53
N LEU A 232 14.54 11.82 -6.61
CA LEU A 232 13.30 12.51 -6.28
C LEU A 232 12.81 13.36 -7.45
N LYS A 233 11.61 13.08 -7.92
CA LYS A 233 10.95 13.74 -9.06
C LYS A 233 9.86 14.68 -8.60
N GLU A 234 9.14 14.28 -7.57
CA GLU A 234 8.01 15.02 -7.02
C GLU A 234 8.10 15.03 -5.50
N MET A 235 7.87 16.19 -4.93
CA MET A 235 7.78 16.39 -3.50
C MET A 235 6.62 17.31 -3.18
N ASN A 236 5.90 17.01 -2.11
CA ASN A 236 4.97 17.97 -1.51
C ASN A 236 4.98 17.78 0.01
N ILE A 237 5.53 18.77 0.72
CA ILE A 237 5.57 18.82 2.19
C ILE A 237 4.82 20.03 2.74
N SER A 238 4.12 20.76 1.87
CA SER A 238 3.35 21.94 2.23
C SER A 238 2.19 21.63 3.18
N TYR A 239 1.63 22.66 3.79
CA TYR A 239 0.53 22.58 4.77
C TYR A 239 0.89 21.70 5.98
N ASN A 240 2.10 21.93 6.50
CA ASN A 240 2.63 21.45 7.77
C ASN A 240 3.09 22.63 8.60
N MET A 241 3.70 22.41 9.76
CA MET A 241 4.28 23.44 10.63
C MET A 241 5.82 23.47 10.51
N PHE A 242 6.38 23.03 9.39
CA PHE A 242 7.82 23.12 9.16
C PHE A 242 8.31 24.56 9.14
N SER A 243 9.55 24.78 9.53
CA SER A 243 10.18 26.10 9.62
C SER A 243 11.61 26.05 9.09
N GLY A 244 12.25 27.22 9.07
CA GLY A 244 13.65 27.37 8.65
C GLY A 244 13.80 27.74 7.17
N LEU A 245 15.04 27.70 6.71
CA LEU A 245 15.41 28.00 5.33
C LEU A 245 15.34 26.74 4.48
N VAL A 246 14.94 26.91 3.23
CA VAL A 246 14.96 25.86 2.23
C VAL A 246 15.87 26.26 1.07
N SER A 247 16.48 25.28 0.42
CA SER A 247 17.23 25.53 -0.78
C SER A 247 16.33 25.84 -1.98
N LYS A 248 16.88 26.51 -2.97
CA LYS A 248 16.17 26.78 -4.21
C LYS A 248 15.74 25.50 -4.94
N ASN A 249 16.59 24.48 -4.93
CA ASN A 249 16.31 23.20 -5.59
C ASN A 249 15.12 22.48 -4.93
N LEU A 250 15.09 22.41 -3.60
CA LEU A 250 13.97 21.81 -2.88
C LEU A 250 12.67 22.59 -3.06
N ALA A 251 12.74 23.92 -3.03
CA ALA A 251 11.56 24.75 -3.25
C ALA A 251 10.94 24.56 -4.64
N GLN A 252 11.74 24.23 -5.65
CA GLN A 252 11.25 23.96 -7.01
C GLN A 252 10.58 22.59 -7.15
N LEU A 253 10.89 21.63 -6.27
CA LEU A 253 10.27 20.29 -6.27
C LEU A 253 8.91 20.27 -5.60
N ASP A 254 8.63 21.23 -4.70
CA ASP A 254 7.35 21.32 -4.01
C ASP A 254 6.32 22.09 -4.84
N THR A 255 5.23 21.43 -5.21
CA THR A 255 4.17 21.98 -6.09
C THR A 255 3.45 23.19 -5.51
N LEU A 256 3.53 23.42 -4.20
CA LEU A 256 2.90 24.54 -3.47
C LEU A 256 3.94 25.51 -2.88
N ASN A 257 5.16 25.53 -3.44
CA ASN A 257 6.23 26.43 -3.08
C ASN A 257 6.55 26.45 -1.57
N MET A 258 6.53 25.28 -0.91
CA MET A 258 6.81 25.17 0.53
C MET A 258 5.90 26.07 1.39
N THR A 259 4.61 26.09 1.10
CA THR A 259 3.63 26.82 1.90
C THR A 259 3.35 26.08 3.21
N MET A 260 3.66 26.69 4.35
CA MET A 260 3.49 26.11 5.68
C MET A 260 2.41 26.84 6.47
N ILE A 261 1.93 26.21 7.55
CA ILE A 261 1.01 26.85 8.51
C ILE A 261 1.82 27.30 9.72
N ASN A 262 1.76 28.57 10.03
CA ASN A 262 2.43 29.12 11.22
C ASN A 262 1.60 28.88 12.51
N ASP A 263 2.17 29.27 13.65
CA ASP A 263 1.55 29.18 14.99
C ASP A 263 0.19 29.91 15.13
N LYS A 264 -0.11 30.82 14.21
CA LYS A 264 -1.37 31.56 14.14
C LYS A 264 -2.38 30.93 13.18
N GLY A 265 -2.05 29.77 12.58
CA GLY A 265 -2.89 29.12 11.57
C GLY A 265 -2.89 29.82 10.21
N VAL A 266 -1.91 30.69 9.95
CA VAL A 266 -1.80 31.43 8.69
C VAL A 266 -0.82 30.74 7.76
N ALA A 267 -1.17 30.61 6.49
CA ALA A 267 -0.29 30.08 5.46
C ALA A 267 0.85 31.05 5.15
N VAL A 268 2.09 30.56 5.23
CA VAL A 268 3.31 31.32 4.98
C VAL A 268 4.24 30.49 4.10
N VAL A 269 4.92 31.15 3.15
CA VAL A 269 5.94 30.49 2.32
C VAL A 269 7.26 30.50 3.08
N LEU A 270 7.97 29.37 3.11
CA LEU A 270 9.28 29.31 3.72
C LEU A 270 10.30 30.14 2.94
N PRO A 271 11.19 30.85 3.63
CA PRO A 271 12.23 31.65 2.96
C PRO A 271 13.24 30.71 2.26
N VAL A 272 13.51 31.03 0.99
CA VAL A 272 14.50 30.31 0.18
C VAL A 272 15.89 30.89 0.46
N GLN A 273 16.89 30.05 0.68
CA GLN A 273 18.27 30.46 0.84
C GLN A 273 18.77 31.05 -0.48
N MET A 274 19.14 32.35 -0.46
CA MET A 274 19.79 32.97 -1.62
C MET A 274 21.24 32.50 -1.72
N ASP A 275 21.67 32.11 -2.90
CA ASP A 275 23.07 31.82 -3.17
C ASP A 275 23.89 33.06 -2.89
N ARG A 276 24.92 32.99 -2.05
CA ARG A 276 25.81 34.09 -1.70
C ARG A 276 26.50 34.74 -2.95
N ASN A 277 26.54 33.99 -4.06
CA ASN A 277 27.16 34.46 -5.31
C ASN A 277 26.25 35.37 -6.16
N SER A 278 24.94 35.44 -5.90
CA SER A 278 24.05 36.36 -6.62
C SER A 278 23.99 37.77 -6.01
N ALA A 279 24.43 37.92 -4.77
CA ALA A 279 24.44 39.22 -4.08
C ALA A 279 25.63 40.15 -4.48
N LEU A 280 26.68 39.59 -5.09
CA LEU A 280 27.85 40.35 -5.53
C LEU A 280 27.76 40.88 -6.97
N ALA A 281 26.73 40.51 -7.72
CA ALA A 281 26.54 40.92 -9.12
C ALA A 281 25.66 42.18 -9.31
N SER A 282 25.22 42.82 -8.21
CA SER A 282 24.36 44.02 -8.26
C SER A 282 25.01 45.30 -7.74
N GLU A 283 26.32 45.30 -7.54
CA GLU A 283 27.09 46.49 -7.13
C GLU A 283 28.16 46.92 -8.18
N ASP A 284 27.91 46.76 -9.47
CA ASP A 284 28.71 47.37 -10.54
C ASP A 284 27.84 48.26 -11.43
#